data_412f300e73957cdc39c83c90ef9638ec
#
_entry.id   412f300e73957cdc39c83c90ef9638ec
#
_cell.length_a   1.000
_cell.length_b   1.000
_cell.length_c   1.000
_cell.angle_alpha   90.00
_cell.angle_beta   90.00
_cell.angle_gamma   90.00
#
_symmetry.space_group_name_H-M   'P 1'
#
loop_
_entity.id
_entity.type
_entity.pdbx_description
1 polymer ?
#
loop_
_entity_poly.entity_id
_entity_poly.type
_entity_poly.pdbx_seq_one_letter_code
_entity_poly.pdbx_strand_id
1 'polypeptide(L)'
;MAAKDASGRWPTAGLWLLRGGWIMLTTMLAYQGLRTHALPISSAAELLLSIAWGLSGLALFLDLTFTHRLPTWVIAGATTGCLVASAFLGVVGQPTDLTDKPLIVIHVGAAVLAYCVLGAQALNSAAYLLQDRALARREFGGIYA
;
A
#
# COMPACT_ATOMS: atom_id res chain seq x y z
N MET A 1 3.86 -11.88 23.49
CA MET A 1 2.89 -12.66 22.69
C MET A 1 1.52 -12.03 22.92
N ALA A 2 1.03 -11.16 22.03
CA ALA A 2 -0.31 -10.61 22.14
C ALA A 2 -1.30 -11.70 21.73
N ALA A 3 -2.25 -12.01 22.61
CA ALA A 3 -3.28 -13.00 22.37
C ALA A 3 -4.08 -12.61 21.12
N LYS A 4 -4.10 -13.50 20.15
CA LYS A 4 -4.85 -13.39 18.91
C LYS A 4 -6.33 -13.52 19.28
N ASP A 5 -7.11 -12.46 19.09
CA ASP A 5 -8.56 -12.61 19.13
C ASP A 5 -8.98 -13.62 18.06
N ALA A 6 -9.83 -14.59 18.44
CA ALA A 6 -10.31 -15.68 17.60
C ALA A 6 -11.02 -15.22 16.30
N SER A 7 -11.23 -13.91 16.14
CA SER A 7 -11.82 -13.27 14.96
C SER A 7 -10.80 -12.87 13.88
N GLY A 8 -9.49 -13.09 14.09
CA GLY A 8 -8.43 -12.66 13.15
C GLY A 8 -8.33 -11.15 12.93
N ARG A 9 -8.96 -10.36 13.78
CA ARG A 9 -8.92 -8.89 13.72
C ARG A 9 -7.56 -8.37 14.18
N TRP A 10 -7.06 -7.37 13.46
CA TRP A 10 -5.95 -6.58 13.96
C TRP A 10 -6.31 -6.04 15.33
N PRO A 11 -5.37 -6.02 16.28
CA PRO A 11 -5.59 -5.24 17.48
C PRO A 11 -6.00 -3.84 17.04
N THR A 12 -7.04 -3.31 17.65
CA THR A 12 -7.64 -2.00 17.34
C THR A 12 -6.59 -0.90 17.12
N ALA A 13 -5.46 -0.98 17.83
CA ALA A 13 -4.32 -0.08 17.71
C ALA A 13 -3.68 -0.12 16.31
N GLY A 14 -3.49 -1.31 15.71
CA GLY A 14 -2.90 -1.45 14.37
C GLY A 14 -3.75 -0.81 13.28
N LEU A 15 -5.07 -0.96 13.37
CA LEU A 15 -6.01 -0.30 12.45
C LEU A 15 -5.98 1.23 12.57
N TRP A 16 -5.90 1.76 13.79
CA TRP A 16 -5.80 3.20 14.00
C TRP A 16 -4.49 3.76 13.48
N LEU A 17 -3.38 3.04 13.65
CA LEU A 17 -2.08 3.42 13.10
C LEU A 17 -2.10 3.41 11.56
N LEU A 18 -2.72 2.39 10.95
CA LEU A 18 -2.84 2.33 9.49
C LEU A 18 -3.69 3.47 8.94
N ARG A 19 -4.83 3.78 9.58
CA ARG A 19 -5.70 4.90 9.20
C ARG A 19 -4.99 6.24 9.37
N GLY A 20 -4.32 6.45 10.50
CA GLY A 20 -3.55 7.68 10.76
C GLY A 20 -2.42 7.85 9.76
N GLY A 21 -1.67 6.79 9.48
CA GLY A 21 -0.61 6.79 8.47
C GLY A 21 -1.13 7.10 7.06
N TRP A 22 -2.26 6.52 6.67
CA TRP A 22 -2.87 6.80 5.38
C TRP A 22 -3.37 8.25 5.25
N ILE A 23 -3.99 8.80 6.30
CA ILE A 23 -4.41 10.21 6.34
C ILE A 23 -3.19 11.13 6.23
N MET A 24 -2.10 10.82 6.94
CA MET A 24 -0.87 11.59 6.89
C MET A 24 -0.25 11.57 5.49
N LEU A 25 -0.16 10.41 4.84
CA LEU A 25 0.31 10.29 3.46
C LEU A 25 -0.59 11.07 2.49
N THR A 26 -1.92 10.96 2.65
CA THR A 26 -2.88 11.71 1.82
C THR A 26 -2.67 13.21 1.95
N THR A 27 -2.51 13.70 3.17
CA THR A 27 -2.27 15.13 3.43
C THR A 27 -0.95 15.58 2.83
N MET A 28 0.11 14.78 2.97
CA MET A 28 1.43 15.09 2.40
C MET A 28 1.39 15.14 0.88
N LEU A 29 0.81 14.13 0.21
CA LEU A 29 0.71 14.07 -1.24
C LEU A 29 -0.18 15.20 -1.79
N ALA A 30 -1.31 15.48 -1.12
CA ALA A 30 -2.19 16.58 -1.50
C ALA A 30 -1.48 17.94 -1.35
N TYR A 31 -0.77 18.17 -0.25
CA TYR A 31 0.00 19.41 -0.04
C TYR A 31 1.07 19.57 -1.12
N GLN A 32 1.81 18.51 -1.44
CA GLN A 32 2.82 18.53 -2.49
C GLN A 32 2.20 18.83 -3.85
N GLY A 33 1.11 18.14 -4.22
CA GLY A 33 0.39 18.35 -5.48
C GLY A 33 -0.14 19.79 -5.63
N LEU A 34 -0.72 20.34 -4.56
CA LEU A 34 -1.22 21.72 -4.54
C LEU A 34 -0.07 22.75 -4.68
N ARG A 35 1.08 22.49 -4.07
CA ARG A 35 2.22 23.40 -4.08
C ARG A 35 2.96 23.39 -5.42
N THR A 36 3.06 22.22 -6.06
CA THR A 36 3.82 22.06 -7.31
C THR A 36 2.94 22.14 -8.57
N HIS A 37 1.60 22.17 -8.40
CA HIS A 37 0.63 22.04 -9.50
C HIS A 37 0.90 20.81 -10.40
N ALA A 38 1.50 19.75 -9.82
CA ALA A 38 1.92 18.56 -10.50
C ALA A 38 1.51 17.31 -9.70
N LEU A 39 1.36 16.17 -10.40
CA LEU A 39 1.19 14.90 -9.72
C LEU A 39 2.53 14.46 -9.10
N PRO A 40 2.51 13.87 -7.88
CA PRO A 40 3.71 13.38 -7.20
C PRO A 40 4.17 12.04 -7.80
N ILE A 41 4.63 12.08 -9.06
CA ILE A 41 5.07 10.92 -9.86
C ILE A 41 6.26 11.27 -10.75
N SER A 42 6.85 12.44 -10.57
CA SER A 42 7.97 12.95 -11.39
C SER A 42 9.29 12.25 -11.06
N SER A 43 9.37 11.57 -9.93
CA SER A 43 10.56 10.81 -9.51
C SER A 43 10.18 9.40 -9.04
N ALA A 44 11.18 8.49 -9.03
CA ALA A 44 11.00 7.15 -8.50
C ALA A 44 10.57 7.16 -7.03
N ALA A 45 11.07 8.11 -6.22
CA ALA A 45 10.68 8.28 -4.83
C ALA A 45 9.20 8.67 -4.70
N GLU A 46 8.73 9.62 -5.50
CA GLU A 46 7.32 10.05 -5.52
C GLU A 46 6.39 8.95 -6.00
N LEU A 47 6.82 8.17 -7.00
CA LEU A 47 6.07 7.02 -7.48
C LEU A 47 5.91 5.96 -6.37
N LEU A 48 6.98 5.67 -5.62
CA LEU A 48 6.93 4.74 -4.49
C LEU A 48 6.03 5.24 -3.36
N LEU A 49 6.03 6.56 -3.07
CA LEU A 49 5.10 7.16 -2.12
C LEU A 49 3.64 7.00 -2.58
N SER A 50 3.37 7.23 -3.86
CA SER A 50 2.04 7.06 -4.45
C SER A 50 1.58 5.60 -4.41
N ILE A 51 2.47 4.65 -4.68
CA ILE A 51 2.19 3.21 -4.54
C ILE A 51 1.94 2.84 -3.07
N ALA A 52 2.74 3.35 -2.13
CA ALA A 52 2.54 3.11 -0.70
C ALA A 52 1.18 3.63 -0.22
N TRP A 53 0.78 4.82 -0.68
CA TRP A 53 -0.54 5.40 -0.42
C TRP A 53 -1.67 4.54 -0.99
N GLY A 54 -1.56 4.11 -2.26
CA GLY A 54 -2.56 3.28 -2.91
C GLY A 54 -2.69 1.88 -2.27
N LEU A 55 -1.58 1.23 -1.92
CA LEU A 55 -1.59 -0.07 -1.22
C LEU A 55 -2.23 0.02 0.16
N SER A 56 -1.88 1.05 0.94
CA SER A 56 -2.48 1.25 2.26
C SER A 56 -3.96 1.60 2.18
N GLY A 57 -4.37 2.42 1.20
CA GLY A 57 -5.77 2.74 0.92
C GLY A 57 -6.57 1.51 0.50
N LEU A 58 -6.00 0.67 -0.38
CA LEU A 58 -6.61 -0.60 -0.80
C LEU A 58 -6.76 -1.55 0.40
N ALA A 59 -5.76 -1.65 1.28
CA ALA A 59 -5.85 -2.47 2.48
C ALA A 59 -6.99 -2.01 3.40
N LEU A 60 -7.15 -0.71 3.60
CA LEU A 60 -8.26 -0.14 4.38
C LEU A 60 -9.61 -0.40 3.72
N PHE A 61 -9.71 -0.25 2.40
CA PHE A 61 -10.92 -0.54 1.64
C PHE A 61 -11.33 -2.00 1.78
N LEU A 62 -10.39 -2.92 1.62
CA LEU A 62 -10.63 -4.35 1.76
C LEU A 62 -11.03 -4.73 3.19
N ASP A 63 -10.42 -4.10 4.21
CA ASP A 63 -10.78 -4.30 5.61
C ASP A 63 -12.23 -3.85 5.93
N LEU A 64 -12.70 -2.81 5.25
CA LEU A 64 -14.05 -2.30 5.41
C LEU A 64 -15.10 -3.14 4.65
N THR A 65 -14.71 -3.73 3.51
CA THR A 65 -15.66 -4.32 2.56
C THR A 65 -15.78 -5.84 2.73
N PHE A 66 -14.68 -6.51 3.09
CA PHE A 66 -14.62 -7.97 3.11
C PHE A 66 -14.34 -8.52 4.51
N THR A 67 -15.09 -9.59 4.86
CA THR A 67 -14.93 -10.30 6.13
C THR A 67 -13.72 -11.24 6.12
N HIS A 68 -13.33 -11.74 4.93
CA HIS A 68 -12.16 -12.60 4.75
C HIS A 68 -11.00 -11.78 4.23
N ARG A 69 -9.88 -11.79 4.94
CA ARG A 69 -8.82 -10.80 4.82
C ARG A 69 -7.59 -11.32 4.14
N LEU A 70 -7.09 -10.49 3.23
CA LEU A 70 -5.69 -10.55 2.83
C LEU A 70 -4.81 -10.48 4.09
N PRO A 71 -3.65 -11.17 4.12
CA PRO A 71 -2.70 -11.00 5.20
C PRO A 71 -2.20 -9.55 5.22
N THR A 72 -2.88 -8.73 6.02
CA THR A 72 -2.65 -7.27 6.07
C THR A 72 -1.22 -6.94 6.48
N TRP A 73 -0.54 -7.85 7.19
CA TRP A 73 0.88 -7.69 7.52
C TRP A 73 1.78 -7.71 6.28
N VAL A 74 1.41 -8.46 5.23
CA VAL A 74 2.15 -8.48 3.95
C VAL A 74 2.01 -7.12 3.25
N ILE A 75 0.79 -6.57 3.20
CA ILE A 75 0.55 -5.25 2.61
C ILE A 75 1.24 -4.16 3.44
N ALA A 76 1.16 -4.24 4.77
CA ALA A 76 1.85 -3.31 5.66
C ALA A 76 3.38 -3.37 5.46
N GLY A 77 3.94 -4.57 5.32
CA GLY A 77 5.36 -4.77 5.02
C GLY A 77 5.75 -4.16 3.68
N ALA A 78 4.96 -4.41 2.62
CA ALA A 78 5.20 -3.83 1.29
C ALA A 78 5.10 -2.30 1.31
N THR A 79 4.07 -1.75 1.98
CA THR A 79 3.92 -0.29 2.15
C THR A 79 5.12 0.31 2.86
N THR A 80 5.56 -0.30 3.97
CA THR A 80 6.74 0.14 4.71
C THR A 80 7.99 0.05 3.84
N GLY A 81 8.16 -1.03 3.07
CA GLY A 81 9.27 -1.18 2.13
C GLY A 81 9.30 -0.06 1.08
N CYS A 82 8.15 0.29 0.50
CA CYS A 82 8.04 1.42 -0.45
C CYS A 82 8.40 2.76 0.21
N LEU A 83 7.95 3.01 1.45
CA LEU A 83 8.28 4.23 2.18
C LEU A 83 9.78 4.34 2.48
N VAL A 84 10.39 3.26 2.94
CA VAL A 84 11.82 3.21 3.22
C VAL A 84 12.62 3.40 1.94
N ALA A 85 12.27 2.69 0.86
CA ALA A 85 12.94 2.84 -0.44
C ALA A 85 12.80 4.27 -0.98
N SER A 86 11.62 4.90 -0.86
CA SER A 86 11.41 6.29 -1.23
C SER A 86 12.32 7.25 -0.45
N ALA A 87 12.48 7.03 0.86
CA ALA A 87 13.35 7.84 1.70
C ALA A 87 14.83 7.76 1.28
N PHE A 88 15.30 6.57 0.88
CA PHE A 88 16.68 6.37 0.40
C PHE A 88 16.92 6.94 -1.00
N LEU A 89 15.95 6.87 -1.89
CA LEU A 89 16.09 7.38 -3.27
C LEU A 89 16.11 8.92 -3.33
N GLY A 90 15.51 9.57 -2.34
CA GLY A 90 15.36 11.02 -2.34
C GLY A 90 14.45 11.54 -3.46
N VAL A 91 14.04 12.79 -3.35
CA VAL A 91 13.24 13.44 -4.39
C VAL A 91 14.18 14.05 -5.44
N VAL A 92 14.46 13.31 -6.49
CA VAL A 92 15.27 13.79 -7.63
C VAL A 92 14.36 13.79 -8.85
N GLY A 93 13.75 14.93 -9.15
CA GLY A 93 12.90 15.08 -10.33
C GLY A 93 12.45 16.53 -10.53
N GLN A 94 12.20 16.90 -11.76
CA GLN A 94 11.58 18.19 -12.08
C GLN A 94 10.07 17.98 -12.10
N PRO A 95 9.29 18.82 -11.39
CA PRO A 95 7.83 18.76 -11.45
C PRO A 95 7.37 18.90 -12.90
N THR A 96 6.57 17.94 -13.35
CA THR A 96 5.96 18.04 -14.69
C THR A 96 4.63 18.77 -14.53
N ASP A 97 4.50 19.95 -15.11
CA ASP A 97 3.25 20.68 -15.14
C ASP A 97 2.23 19.93 -16.02
N LEU A 98 1.16 19.49 -15.39
CA LEU A 98 0.06 18.73 -16.02
C LEU A 98 -1.26 19.52 -15.97
N THR A 99 -1.23 20.78 -15.59
CA THR A 99 -2.43 21.61 -15.37
C THR A 99 -3.32 21.64 -16.60
N ASP A 100 -2.74 21.68 -17.80
CA ASP A 100 -3.46 21.73 -19.07
C ASP A 100 -3.72 20.37 -19.70
N LYS A 101 -3.42 19.27 -18.99
CA LYS A 101 -3.47 17.90 -19.54
C LYS A 101 -4.32 16.93 -18.68
N PRO A 102 -5.62 17.20 -18.48
CA PRO A 102 -6.45 16.40 -17.57
C PRO A 102 -6.52 14.91 -17.94
N LEU A 103 -6.46 14.57 -19.23
CA LEU A 103 -6.47 13.18 -19.68
C LEU A 103 -5.20 12.42 -19.24
N ILE A 104 -4.06 13.08 -19.22
CA ILE A 104 -2.81 12.47 -18.73
C ILE A 104 -2.91 12.24 -17.22
N VAL A 105 -3.45 13.19 -16.47
CA VAL A 105 -3.67 13.06 -15.02
C VAL A 105 -4.55 11.84 -14.71
N ILE A 106 -5.67 11.69 -15.41
CA ILE A 106 -6.59 10.55 -15.26
C ILE A 106 -5.89 9.24 -15.64
N HIS A 107 -5.18 9.21 -16.77
CA HIS A 107 -4.48 8.02 -17.23
C HIS A 107 -3.42 7.54 -16.24
N VAL A 108 -2.59 8.46 -15.75
CA VAL A 108 -1.54 8.14 -14.79
C VAL A 108 -2.13 7.73 -13.44
N GLY A 109 -3.17 8.42 -12.96
CA GLY A 109 -3.88 8.04 -11.75
C GLY A 109 -4.46 6.63 -11.84
N ALA A 110 -5.11 6.30 -12.96
CA ALA A 110 -5.63 4.96 -13.22
C ALA A 110 -4.51 3.90 -13.29
N ALA A 111 -3.38 4.23 -13.91
CA ALA A 111 -2.22 3.33 -13.98
C ALA A 111 -1.65 3.04 -12.58
N VAL A 112 -1.47 4.05 -11.73
CA VAL A 112 -1.01 3.87 -10.35
C VAL A 112 -1.97 2.97 -9.57
N LEU A 113 -3.28 3.19 -9.66
CA LEU A 113 -4.28 2.33 -9.02
C LEU A 113 -4.21 0.89 -9.54
N ALA A 114 -4.07 0.70 -10.87
CA ALA A 114 -3.91 -0.62 -11.45
C ALA A 114 -2.67 -1.34 -10.91
N TYR A 115 -1.52 -0.66 -10.81
CA TYR A 115 -0.31 -1.24 -10.22
C TYR A 115 -0.50 -1.59 -8.74
N CYS A 116 -1.23 -0.80 -7.96
CA CYS A 116 -1.54 -1.12 -6.57
C CYS A 116 -2.39 -2.39 -6.46
N VAL A 117 -3.41 -2.54 -7.31
CA VAL A 117 -4.26 -3.75 -7.33
C VAL A 117 -3.46 -4.97 -7.75
N LEU A 118 -2.68 -4.88 -8.83
CA LEU A 118 -1.83 -5.97 -9.31
C LEU A 118 -0.77 -6.35 -8.28
N GLY A 119 -0.14 -5.37 -7.63
CA GLY A 119 0.82 -5.59 -6.56
C GLY A 119 0.19 -6.31 -5.37
N ALA A 120 -0.99 -5.88 -4.93
CA ALA A 120 -1.72 -6.55 -3.85
C ALA A 120 -2.09 -8.00 -4.22
N GLN A 121 -2.52 -8.25 -5.45
CA GLN A 121 -2.80 -9.60 -5.93
C GLN A 121 -1.55 -10.48 -5.99
N ALA A 122 -0.42 -9.95 -6.48
CA ALA A 122 0.85 -10.66 -6.50
C ALA A 122 1.31 -11.04 -5.09
N LEU A 123 1.22 -10.11 -4.13
CA LEU A 123 1.54 -10.35 -2.72
C LEU A 123 0.62 -11.44 -2.11
N ASN A 124 -0.67 -11.38 -2.40
CA ASN A 124 -1.61 -12.40 -1.93
C ASN A 124 -1.31 -13.77 -2.52
N SER A 125 -1.03 -13.84 -3.82
CA SER A 125 -0.66 -15.10 -4.49
C SER A 125 0.65 -15.67 -3.93
N ALA A 126 1.65 -14.83 -3.67
CA ALA A 126 2.90 -15.26 -3.05
C ALA A 126 2.66 -15.79 -1.61
N ALA A 127 1.85 -15.10 -0.82
CA ALA A 127 1.47 -15.55 0.52
C ALA A 127 0.74 -16.90 0.49
N TYR A 128 -0.18 -17.09 -0.46
CA TYR A 128 -0.87 -18.35 -0.69
C TYR A 128 0.09 -19.49 -1.02
N LEU A 129 1.02 -19.28 -1.96
CA LEU A 129 2.02 -20.28 -2.34
C LEU A 129 2.95 -20.66 -1.17
N LEU A 130 3.33 -19.69 -0.33
CA LEU A 130 4.12 -19.96 0.86
C LEU A 130 3.35 -20.83 1.86
N GLN A 131 2.07 -20.54 2.04
CA GLN A 131 1.20 -21.33 2.92
C GLN A 131 0.97 -22.75 2.39
N ASP A 132 0.72 -22.90 1.10
CA ASP A 132 0.54 -24.20 0.46
C ASP A 132 1.79 -25.08 0.64
N ARG A 133 2.99 -24.50 0.46
CA ARG A 133 4.26 -25.20 0.72
C ARG A 133 4.43 -25.59 2.19
N ALA A 134 4.04 -24.74 3.14
CA ALA A 134 4.12 -25.05 4.56
C ALA A 134 3.16 -26.18 4.94
N LEU A 135 1.96 -26.20 4.38
CA LEU A 135 0.98 -27.28 4.56
C LEU A 135 1.48 -28.60 3.97
N ALA A 136 2.07 -28.57 2.76
CA ALA A 136 2.65 -29.74 2.11
C ALA A 136 3.80 -30.36 2.94
N ARG A 137 4.54 -29.53 3.69
CA ARG A 137 5.60 -29.97 4.62
C ARG A 137 5.07 -30.38 6.00
N ARG A 138 3.75 -30.34 6.24
CA ARG A 138 3.11 -30.57 7.55
C ARG A 138 3.61 -29.64 8.67
N GLU A 139 4.11 -28.49 8.32
CA GLU A 139 4.51 -27.44 9.27
C GLU A 139 3.25 -26.67 9.70
N PHE A 140 2.62 -27.14 10.81
CA PHE A 140 1.44 -26.48 11.37
C PHE A 140 1.87 -25.23 12.16
N GLY A 141 1.62 -24.07 11.64
CA GLY A 141 2.02 -22.78 12.22
C GLY A 141 2.15 -21.70 11.16
N GLY A 142 1.41 -21.86 10.07
CA GLY A 142 1.52 -21.01 8.89
C GLY A 142 1.08 -19.56 9.13
N ILE A 143 1.28 -18.76 8.10
CA ILE A 143 1.08 -17.31 8.00
C ILE A 143 -0.30 -16.83 8.49
N TYR A 144 -1.28 -17.73 8.60
CA TYR A 144 -2.65 -17.46 9.07
C TYR A 144 -2.99 -18.15 10.41
N ALA A 145 -1.99 -18.75 11.07
CA ALA A 145 -2.19 -19.38 12.39
C ALA A 145 -2.26 -18.34 13.51
#